data_88127c12ae597304ca5edb25b6881cf2
#
_entry.id   88127c12ae597304ca5edb25b6881cf2
#
_cell.length_a   1.000
_cell.length_b   1.000
_cell.length_c   1.000
_cell.angle_alpha   90.00
_cell.angle_beta   90.00
_cell.angle_gamma   90.00
#
_symmetry.space_group_name_H-M   'P 1'
#
loop_
_entity.id
_entity.type
_entity.pdbx_description
1 polymer ?
#
loop_
_entity_poly.entity_id
_entity_poly.type
_entity_poly.pdbx_seq_one_letter_code
_entity_poly.pdbx_strand_id
1 'polypeptide(L)'
;MFKIIVPKATFIELEKIDMPNQKLIFEKIKNLEVGNFSNDKALKGRHKGKFRTRAGNYRIVYLKENDILVITLIRIAHRKEVY
;
A
#
# COMPACT_ATOMS: atom_id res chain seq x y z
N MET A 1 2.02 -16.31 3.41
CA MET A 1 2.41 -14.93 3.73
C MET A 1 2.94 -14.24 2.48
N PHE A 2 2.56 -13.00 2.28
CA PHE A 2 3.02 -12.25 1.10
C PHE A 2 4.36 -11.59 1.35
N LYS A 3 5.21 -11.58 0.32
CA LYS A 3 6.45 -10.81 0.36
C LYS A 3 6.12 -9.37 -0.04
N ILE A 4 6.55 -8.42 0.79
CA ILE A 4 6.31 -6.99 0.52
C ILE A 4 7.53 -6.39 -0.16
N ILE A 5 7.30 -5.79 -1.32
CA ILE A 5 8.34 -5.09 -2.07
C ILE A 5 8.05 -3.59 -1.99
N VAL A 6 9.04 -2.83 -1.54
CA VAL A 6 8.94 -1.37 -1.46
C VAL A 6 9.94 -0.77 -2.43
N PRO A 7 9.51 -0.39 -3.64
CA PRO A 7 10.41 0.25 -4.60
C PRO A 7 11.00 1.53 -4.03
N LYS A 8 12.16 1.93 -4.54
CA LYS A 8 12.87 3.12 -4.06
C LYS A 8 11.99 4.37 -4.08
N ALA A 9 11.22 4.58 -5.14
CA ALA A 9 10.34 5.74 -5.25
C ALA A 9 9.29 5.76 -4.14
N THR A 10 8.72 4.62 -3.83
CA THR A 10 7.72 4.49 -2.76
C THR A 10 8.38 4.67 -1.38
N PHE A 11 9.58 4.13 -1.21
CA PHE A 11 10.33 4.30 0.02
C PHE A 11 10.62 5.79 0.29
N ILE A 12 10.97 6.55 -0.74
CA ILE A 12 11.20 7.99 -0.63
C ILE A 12 9.92 8.71 -0.19
N GLU A 13 8.77 8.31 -0.74
CA GLU A 13 7.49 8.85 -0.30
C GLU A 13 7.25 8.61 1.19
N LEU A 14 7.54 7.38 1.64
CA LEU A 14 7.36 6.99 3.04
C LEU A 14 8.26 7.80 3.97
N GLU A 15 9.50 8.04 3.58
CA GLU A 15 10.44 8.79 4.41
C GLU A 15 9.98 10.22 4.71
N LYS A 16 9.18 10.80 3.83
CA LYS A 16 8.69 12.18 3.97
C LYS A 16 7.48 12.30 4.89
N ILE A 17 6.95 11.19 5.34
CA ILE A 17 5.75 11.16 6.15
C ILE A 17 6.12 11.25 7.63
N ASP A 18 5.33 11.99 8.41
CA ASP A 18 5.55 12.13 9.84
C ASP A 18 5.44 10.80 10.58
N MET A 19 6.12 10.69 11.72
CA MET A 19 6.22 9.43 12.47
C MET A 19 4.87 8.81 12.85
N PRO A 20 3.88 9.56 13.37
CA PRO A 20 2.60 8.93 13.71
C PRO A 20 1.93 8.26 12.52
N ASN A 21 1.97 8.87 11.35
CA ASN A 21 1.40 8.29 10.15
C ASN A 21 2.25 7.15 9.60
N GLN A 22 3.58 7.25 9.72
CA GLN A 22 4.46 6.13 9.36
C GLN A 22 4.09 4.88 10.14
N LYS A 23 3.81 5.00 11.44
CA LYS A 23 3.40 3.85 12.25
C LYS A 23 2.13 3.19 11.72
N LEU A 24 1.13 3.99 11.36
CA LEU A 24 -0.11 3.47 10.80
C LEU A 24 0.14 2.76 9.47
N ILE A 25 1.02 3.30 8.66
CA ILE A 25 1.38 2.70 7.38
C ILE A 25 2.09 1.37 7.59
N PHE A 26 3.05 1.30 8.52
CA PHE A 26 3.74 0.06 8.83
C PHE A 26 2.79 -1.03 9.36
N GLU A 27 1.84 -0.66 10.20
CA GLU A 27 0.82 -1.59 10.67
C GLU A 27 0.00 -2.14 9.51
N LYS A 28 -0.36 -1.27 8.58
CA LYS A 28 -1.12 -1.70 7.41
C LYS A 28 -0.29 -2.61 6.50
N ILE A 29 0.99 -2.32 6.34
CA ILE A 29 1.89 -3.19 5.58
C ILE A 29 1.97 -4.58 6.21
N LYS A 30 2.04 -4.67 7.54
CA LYS A 30 2.00 -5.96 8.23
C LYS A 30 0.69 -6.71 7.97
N ASN A 31 -0.42 -6.01 7.94
CA ASN A 31 -1.70 -6.62 7.61
C ASN A 31 -1.70 -7.18 6.19
N LEU A 32 -1.13 -6.46 5.25
CA LEU A 32 -1.00 -6.96 3.88
C LEU A 32 -0.12 -8.20 3.82
N GLU A 33 0.96 -8.22 4.59
CA GLU A 33 1.88 -9.35 4.63
C GLU A 33 1.18 -10.63 5.04
N VAL A 34 0.30 -10.56 6.03
CA VAL A 34 -0.43 -11.73 6.53
C VAL A 34 -1.73 -12.01 5.76
N GLY A 35 -1.98 -11.26 4.70
CA GLY A 35 -3.16 -11.51 3.86
C GLY A 35 -4.45 -10.88 4.38
N ASN A 36 -4.37 -9.91 5.25
CA ASN A 36 -5.55 -9.20 5.73
C ASN A 36 -5.82 -8.00 4.81
N PHE A 37 -6.79 -8.15 3.92
CA PHE A 37 -7.17 -7.14 2.94
C PHE A 37 -8.52 -6.50 3.25
N SER A 38 -8.95 -6.52 4.50
CA SER A 38 -10.22 -5.95 4.93
C SER A 38 -10.31 -4.46 4.56
N ASN A 39 -11.40 -4.07 3.92
CA ASN A 39 -11.67 -2.70 3.50
C ASN A 39 -10.79 -2.20 2.35
N ASP A 40 -9.94 -3.05 1.77
CA ASP A 40 -9.16 -2.68 0.61
C ASP A 40 -10.04 -2.74 -0.64
N LYS A 41 -9.80 -1.82 -1.58
CA LYS A 41 -10.62 -1.71 -2.78
C LYS A 41 -9.79 -1.92 -4.03
N ALA A 42 -10.29 -2.76 -4.93
CA ALA A 42 -9.68 -2.96 -6.23
C ALA A 42 -9.83 -1.71 -7.10
N LEU A 43 -8.78 -1.35 -7.80
CA LEU A 43 -8.83 -0.26 -8.77
C LEU A 43 -9.36 -0.79 -10.10
N LYS A 44 -10.08 0.06 -10.84
CA LYS A 44 -10.72 -0.33 -12.08
C LYS A 44 -9.92 0.11 -13.31
N GLY A 45 -10.26 -0.46 -14.47
CA GLY A 45 -9.67 -0.09 -15.75
C GLY A 45 -8.24 -0.54 -15.89
N ARG A 46 -7.35 0.42 -16.21
CA ARG A 46 -5.93 0.15 -16.45
C ARG A 46 -5.17 -0.34 -15.24
N HIS A 47 -5.81 -0.30 -14.08
CA HIS A 47 -5.17 -0.65 -12.80
C HIS A 47 -5.53 -2.06 -12.35
N LYS A 48 -5.82 -2.96 -13.30
CA LYS A 48 -6.15 -4.34 -12.98
C LYS A 48 -5.04 -4.98 -12.13
N GLY A 49 -5.45 -5.66 -11.06
CA GLY A 49 -4.51 -6.27 -10.12
C GLY A 49 -4.00 -5.31 -9.06
N LYS A 50 -4.34 -4.04 -9.15
CA LYS A 50 -3.94 -3.03 -8.17
C LYS A 50 -5.08 -2.75 -7.20
N PHE A 51 -4.70 -2.44 -5.98
CA PHE A 51 -5.63 -2.17 -4.89
C PHE A 51 -5.21 -0.91 -4.15
N ARG A 52 -6.16 -0.31 -3.46
CA ARG A 52 -5.86 0.79 -2.56
C ARG A 52 -6.32 0.44 -1.16
N THR A 53 -5.57 0.89 -0.19
CA THR A 53 -5.93 0.76 1.21
C THR A 53 -5.64 2.06 1.95
N ARG A 54 -6.25 2.22 3.10
CA ARG A 54 -6.12 3.44 3.89
C ARG A 54 -5.29 3.18 5.14
N ALA A 55 -4.41 4.12 5.46
CA ALA A 55 -3.65 4.13 6.69
C ALA A 55 -3.65 5.57 7.24
N GLY A 56 -4.55 5.85 8.17
CA GLY A 56 -4.76 7.20 8.66
C GLY A 56 -5.24 8.13 7.54
N ASN A 57 -4.53 9.23 7.33
CA ASN A 57 -4.85 10.17 6.25
C ASN A 57 -4.12 9.85 4.95
N TYR A 58 -3.45 8.72 4.90
CA TYR A 58 -2.68 8.31 3.74
C TYR A 58 -3.33 7.13 3.05
N ARG A 59 -3.04 6.99 1.76
CA ARG A 59 -3.49 5.85 0.96
C ARG A 59 -2.28 5.15 0.39
N ILE A 60 -2.37 3.83 0.39
CA ILE A 60 -1.34 2.97 -0.18
C ILE A 60 -1.96 2.31 -1.41
N VAL A 61 -1.33 2.48 -2.56
CA VAL A 61 -1.68 1.75 -3.78
C VAL A 61 -0.68 0.63 -3.93
N TYR A 62 -1.16 -0.59 -4.11
CA TYR A 62 -0.29 -1.74 -4.23
C TYR A 62 -0.76 -2.69 -5.33
N LEU A 63 0.18 -3.43 -5.87
CA LEU A 63 -0.09 -4.52 -6.82
C LEU A 63 -0.01 -5.84 -6.07
N LYS A 64 -1.05 -6.64 -6.17
CA LYS A 64 -1.09 -7.95 -5.51
C LYS A 64 -1.02 -9.05 -6.57
N GLU A 65 -0.01 -9.89 -6.45
CA GLU A 65 0.20 -11.03 -7.34
C GLU A 65 0.04 -12.32 -6.53
N ASN A 66 -1.16 -12.88 -6.60
CA ASN A 66 -1.54 -14.03 -5.76
C ASN A 66 -0.77 -15.30 -6.10
N ASP A 67 -0.44 -15.49 -7.36
CA ASP A 67 0.24 -16.71 -7.82
C ASP A 67 1.66 -16.83 -7.27
N ILE A 68 2.33 -15.72 -7.03
CA ILE A 68 3.69 -15.72 -6.47
C ILE A 68 3.75 -15.14 -5.06
N LEU A 69 2.61 -14.80 -4.48
CA LEU A 69 2.47 -14.24 -3.13
C LEU A 69 3.34 -13.00 -2.93
N VAL A 70 3.27 -12.06 -3.86
CA VAL A 70 4.04 -10.81 -3.80
C VAL A 70 3.09 -9.61 -3.80
N ILE A 71 3.38 -8.65 -2.95
CA ILE A 71 2.72 -7.35 -2.94
C ILE A 71 3.78 -6.28 -3.16
N THR A 72 3.60 -5.48 -4.21
CA THR A 72 4.50 -4.36 -4.51
C THR A 72 3.79 -3.06 -4.17
N LEU A 73 4.36 -2.27 -3.28
CA LEU A 73 3.80 -0.97 -2.93
C LEU A 73 4.13 0.01 -4.06
N ILE A 74 3.09 0.55 -4.70
CA ILE A 74 3.28 1.41 -5.88
C ILE A 74 3.34 2.86 -5.47
N ARG A 75 2.49 3.27 -4.52
CA ARG A 75 2.46 4.65 -4.10
C ARG A 75 1.93 4.77 -2.67
N ILE A 76 2.51 5.71 -1.93
CA ILE A 76 2.00 6.12 -0.62
C ILE A 76 1.85 7.63 -0.66
N ALA A 77 0.63 8.13 -0.52
CA ALA A 77 0.36 9.56 -0.62
C ALA A 77 -0.80 9.97 0.26
N HIS A 78 -0.82 11.25 0.62
CA HIS A 78 -1.94 11.81 1.36
C HIS A 78 -3.21 11.65 0.53
N ARG A 79 -4.34 11.36 1.19
CA ARG A 79 -5.62 11.11 0.51
C ARG A 79 -6.01 12.18 -0.50
N LYS A 80 -5.57 13.41 -0.30
CA LYS A 80 -5.85 14.53 -1.20
C LYS A 80 -5.02 14.49 -2.48
N GLU A 81 -3.94 13.73 -2.50
CA GLU A 81 -3.01 13.68 -3.63
C GLU A 81 -3.21 12.46 -4.53
N VAL A 82 -3.92 11.45 -4.06
CA VAL A 82 -4.09 10.19 -4.79
C VAL A 82 -5.18 10.29 -5.86
N TYR A 83 -6.02 11.28 -5.74
CA TYR A 83 -7.14 11.50 -6.71
C TYR A 83 -6.99 12.78 -7.45
#